data_89feb7df7778f5edc8c7e40a129f7b42
#
_entry.id   89feb7df7778f5edc8c7e40a129f7b42
#
_cell.length_a   1.000
_cell.length_b   1.000
_cell.length_c   1.000
_cell.angle_alpha   90.00
_cell.angle_beta   90.00
_cell.angle_gamma   90.00
#
_symmetry.space_group_name_H-M   'P 1'
#
loop_
_entity.id
_entity.type
_entity.pdbx_description
1 polymer ?
#
loop_
_entity_poly.entity_id
_entity_poly.type
_entity_poly.pdbx_seq_one_letter_code
_entity_poly.pdbx_strand_id
1 'polypeptide(L)'
;MSEEMKLSKVELLKEASHQLRGTLAEELQNDKPEFSDDAATLLKHHGSYLQDDRDTRKAKGEDGKAKGKQYSCMVRTRIPGGKLTADQMLAELDLCEKLANGTLRITSRQGLQLHGVLKSDLRDSIREINRIKLTTFAACGDVNRNVMACPAPYRNNSVYDEIQALSLQMAEHFKPKTTAYFDIWLKDDEGTETEVTDFKPVEEPIYGTRYLPRKFKMAIGLPEDNCVDLYTQDLGLLAIVEGGRIIGYNILAGGGMGRTPSAEKTFPALAKRLTFVTPAEVIEVCEALVKVQRDFGNREDRKRARLKYLIADWGLPRFKAKVEEYVGRSLPDPHPADVTGVDDHIGWQEQGDGKLFLGINIENGRIKDEGSLRIKSGLRAILRKFGMEVRLTALQSIILCDIDPKDKAEINRIMAEHGIKGENELSLLRRYAIACPAFPTCGLSITESERALPGVIDELEVEIAKLGLQSDKIAVHMTGCPNGCARPYTPDIGLVGKAAGKYTVFVGGNPEIGRAHV
;
A
#
# COMPACT_ATOMS: atom_id res chain seq x y z
N MET A 1 -16.80 -26.71 27.74
CA MET A 1 -16.81 -25.28 28.11
C MET A 1 -15.79 -24.60 27.22
N SER A 2 -16.21 -23.75 26.30
CA SER A 2 -15.31 -22.94 25.50
C SER A 2 -14.64 -21.95 26.46
N GLU A 3 -13.31 -22.01 26.61
CA GLU A 3 -12.58 -20.93 27.27
C GLU A 3 -12.97 -19.61 26.59
N GLU A 4 -13.52 -18.67 27.35
CA GLU A 4 -13.82 -17.33 26.86
C GLU A 4 -12.52 -16.71 26.33
N MET A 5 -12.47 -16.48 25.03
CA MET A 5 -11.29 -15.91 24.37
C MET A 5 -11.02 -14.50 24.94
N LYS A 6 -9.91 -14.35 25.64
CA LYS A 6 -9.49 -13.05 26.18
C LYS A 6 -9.20 -12.07 25.04
N LEU A 7 -9.89 -10.93 25.04
CA LEU A 7 -9.79 -9.92 23.99
C LEU A 7 -8.79 -8.83 24.37
N SER A 8 -8.01 -8.36 23.39
CA SER A 8 -7.18 -7.15 23.55
C SER A 8 -8.06 -5.89 23.63
N LYS A 9 -7.52 -4.80 24.21
CA LYS A 9 -8.22 -3.50 24.30
C LYS A 9 -8.72 -3.01 22.93
N VAL A 10 -7.97 -3.26 21.85
CA VAL A 10 -8.37 -2.83 20.49
C VAL A 10 -9.57 -3.63 19.98
N GLU A 11 -9.69 -4.91 20.33
CA GLU A 11 -10.88 -5.71 19.97
C GLU A 11 -12.13 -5.20 20.68
N LEU A 12 -12.03 -4.89 21.99
CA LEU A 12 -13.11 -4.28 22.75
C LEU A 12 -13.50 -2.90 22.21
N LEU A 13 -12.50 -2.07 21.85
CA LEU A 13 -12.74 -0.77 21.23
C LEU A 13 -13.50 -0.90 19.90
N LYS A 14 -13.08 -1.82 19.02
CA LYS A 14 -13.77 -2.04 17.74
C LYS A 14 -15.21 -2.46 17.93
N GLU A 15 -15.47 -3.37 18.87
CA GLU A 15 -16.83 -3.84 19.21
C GLU A 15 -17.71 -2.70 19.74
N ALA A 16 -17.18 -1.87 20.65
CA ALA A 16 -17.90 -0.74 21.24
C ALA A 16 -17.98 0.50 20.33
N SER A 17 -17.30 0.51 19.18
CA SER A 17 -17.11 1.70 18.35
C SER A 17 -18.29 2.08 17.46
N HIS A 18 -19.43 1.41 17.57
CA HIS A 18 -20.53 1.58 16.63
C HIS A 18 -20.03 1.52 15.17
N GLN A 19 -19.45 0.35 14.81
CA GLN A 19 -18.93 0.09 13.46
C GLN A 19 -17.88 1.10 12.99
N LEU A 20 -16.86 1.37 13.82
CA LEU A 20 -15.72 2.25 13.54
C LEU A 20 -16.00 3.76 13.61
N ARG A 21 -17.20 4.19 14.05
CA ARG A 21 -17.52 5.61 14.27
C ARG A 21 -16.78 6.15 15.50
N GLY A 22 -16.97 5.51 16.66
CA GLY A 22 -16.42 5.96 17.94
C GLY A 22 -16.76 7.43 18.19
N THR A 23 -15.78 8.18 18.68
CA THR A 23 -15.87 9.64 18.97
C THR A 23 -15.21 10.49 17.88
N LEU A 24 -15.04 9.96 16.65
CA LEU A 24 -14.31 10.66 15.60
C LEU A 24 -14.98 11.96 15.16
N ALA A 25 -16.31 11.97 15.04
CA ALA A 25 -17.06 13.14 14.60
C ALA A 25 -16.94 14.29 15.62
N GLU A 26 -17.08 13.98 16.91
CA GLU A 26 -16.98 14.94 18.01
C GLU A 26 -15.54 15.44 18.16
N GLU A 27 -14.55 14.54 18.03
CA GLU A 27 -13.16 14.95 18.15
C GLU A 27 -12.68 15.79 16.98
N LEU A 28 -13.21 15.59 15.77
CA LEU A 28 -12.93 16.46 14.63
C LEU A 28 -13.42 17.90 14.80
N GLN A 29 -14.40 18.14 15.66
CA GLN A 29 -14.98 19.45 15.92
C GLN A 29 -14.26 20.23 17.03
N ASN A 30 -13.42 19.60 17.85
CA ASN A 30 -12.73 20.27 18.94
C ASN A 30 -11.36 20.86 18.48
N ASP A 31 -10.90 21.90 19.19
CA ASP A 31 -9.68 22.66 18.85
C ASP A 31 -8.37 21.98 19.25
N LYS A 32 -8.41 20.76 19.83
CA LYS A 32 -7.18 20.03 20.19
C LYS A 32 -6.45 19.59 18.92
N PRO A 33 -5.13 19.73 18.83
CA PRO A 33 -4.38 19.32 17.63
C PRO A 33 -4.25 17.80 17.46
N GLU A 34 -4.49 17.02 18.52
CA GLU A 34 -4.44 15.56 18.54
C GLU A 34 -5.83 14.92 18.67
N PHE A 35 -5.86 13.64 18.43
CA PHE A 35 -6.98 12.74 18.75
C PHE A 35 -6.68 11.95 20.03
N SER A 36 -7.71 11.50 20.75
CA SER A 36 -7.55 10.49 21.78
C SER A 36 -6.95 9.19 21.20
N ASP A 37 -6.36 8.36 22.06
CA ASP A 37 -5.76 7.08 21.62
C ASP A 37 -6.78 6.16 20.94
N ASP A 38 -8.02 6.14 21.42
CA ASP A 38 -9.11 5.35 20.89
C ASP A 38 -9.56 5.89 19.52
N ALA A 39 -9.82 7.20 19.41
CA ALA A 39 -10.13 7.84 18.14
C ALA A 39 -8.97 7.69 17.13
N ALA A 40 -7.72 7.90 17.53
CA ALA A 40 -6.55 7.67 16.68
C ALA A 40 -6.40 6.21 16.22
N THR A 41 -6.94 5.26 16.99
CA THR A 41 -6.98 3.84 16.59
C THR A 41 -8.06 3.57 15.56
N LEU A 42 -9.26 4.13 15.73
CA LEU A 42 -10.37 4.00 14.77
C LEU A 42 -10.09 4.77 13.48
N LEU A 43 -9.50 5.95 13.56
CA LEU A 43 -9.11 6.80 12.43
C LEU A 43 -8.30 6.04 11.36
N LYS A 44 -7.53 5.03 11.77
CA LYS A 44 -6.77 4.17 10.84
C LYS A 44 -7.65 3.45 9.83
N HIS A 45 -8.88 3.06 10.21
CA HIS A 45 -9.83 2.40 9.31
C HIS A 45 -10.37 3.36 8.26
N HIS A 46 -10.40 4.65 8.57
CA HIS A 46 -10.75 5.74 7.66
C HIS A 46 -9.57 6.25 6.81
N GLY A 47 -8.44 5.54 6.83
CA GLY A 47 -7.27 5.81 5.98
C GLY A 47 -6.28 6.82 6.53
N SER A 48 -6.48 7.32 7.73
CA SER A 48 -5.64 8.37 8.32
C SER A 48 -4.87 7.89 9.55
N TYR A 49 -3.70 8.46 9.78
CA TYR A 49 -2.85 8.20 10.96
C TYR A 49 -2.46 9.51 11.61
N LEU A 50 -2.70 9.63 12.91
CA LEU A 50 -2.10 10.69 13.70
C LEU A 50 -0.58 10.50 13.74
N GLN A 51 0.15 11.51 13.38
CA GLN A 51 1.61 11.58 13.33
C GLN A 51 2.09 12.90 13.94
N ASP A 52 3.39 13.07 13.99
CA ASP A 52 4.03 14.36 14.28
C ASP A 52 5.39 14.42 13.58
N ASP A 53 5.89 15.62 13.36
CA ASP A 53 7.24 15.83 12.84
C ASP A 53 8.27 15.59 13.94
N ARG A 54 9.01 14.49 13.80
CA ARG A 54 9.99 14.05 14.81
C ARG A 54 11.28 14.85 14.79
N ASP A 55 11.61 15.51 13.69
CA ASP A 55 12.79 16.37 13.61
C ASP A 55 12.60 17.65 14.43
N THR A 56 11.36 18.16 14.47
CA THR A 56 11.05 19.42 15.18
C THR A 56 10.80 19.23 16.68
N ARG A 57 10.60 18.01 17.18
CA ARG A 57 10.30 17.76 18.61
C ARG A 57 11.28 18.41 19.59
N LYS A 58 12.58 18.40 19.25
CA LYS A 58 13.67 18.95 20.08
C LYS A 58 14.07 20.36 19.67
N ALA A 59 13.51 20.89 18.58
CA ALA A 59 13.76 22.25 18.16
C ALA A 59 13.25 23.23 19.23
N LYS A 60 14.00 24.27 19.50
CA LYS A 60 13.60 25.30 20.46
C LYS A 60 12.58 26.23 19.82
N GLY A 61 11.52 26.54 20.56
CA GLY A 61 10.58 27.59 20.24
C GLY A 61 11.16 28.98 20.58
N GLU A 62 10.40 30.04 20.35
CA GLU A 62 10.77 31.41 20.68
C GLU A 62 10.98 31.60 22.20
N ASP A 63 10.30 30.82 23.02
CA ASP A 63 10.43 30.74 24.48
C ASP A 63 11.67 29.95 24.96
N GLY A 64 12.51 29.46 24.05
CA GLY A 64 13.67 28.63 24.34
C GLY A 64 13.40 27.19 24.76
N LYS A 65 12.12 26.79 24.91
CA LYS A 65 11.73 25.43 25.26
C LYS A 65 11.61 24.55 24.00
N ALA A 66 11.70 23.22 24.17
CA ALA A 66 11.45 22.28 23.08
C ALA A 66 9.99 22.41 22.60
N LYS A 67 9.80 22.47 21.28
CA LYS A 67 8.46 22.58 20.65
C LYS A 67 7.53 21.39 20.97
N GLY A 68 8.09 20.24 21.36
CA GLY A 68 7.32 19.04 21.61
C GLY A 68 6.74 18.44 20.33
N LYS A 69 5.65 17.70 20.47
CA LYS A 69 4.97 17.06 19.32
C LYS A 69 4.14 18.11 18.56
N GLN A 70 4.49 18.30 17.32
CA GLN A 70 3.68 19.06 16.36
C GLN A 70 2.81 18.06 15.61
N TYR A 71 1.56 17.89 16.05
CA TYR A 71 0.66 16.87 15.51
C TYR A 71 0.18 17.21 14.11
N SER A 72 0.14 16.18 13.26
CA SER A 72 -0.46 16.21 11.92
C SER A 72 -0.96 14.82 11.55
N CYS A 73 -1.65 14.70 10.44
CA CYS A 73 -2.13 13.44 9.93
C CYS A 73 -1.41 13.04 8.63
N MET A 74 -1.19 11.75 8.48
CA MET A 74 -0.99 11.13 7.18
C MET A 74 -2.36 10.67 6.67
N VAL A 75 -2.71 11.06 5.45
CA VAL A 75 -3.92 10.60 4.76
C VAL A 75 -3.50 9.69 3.61
N ARG A 76 -4.15 8.54 3.46
CA ARG A 76 -3.84 7.58 2.41
C ARG A 76 -5.04 7.35 1.51
N THR A 77 -4.85 7.57 0.23
CA THR A 77 -5.84 7.27 -0.81
C THR A 77 -5.72 5.80 -1.22
N ARG A 78 -6.85 5.12 -1.30
CA ARG A 78 -7.01 3.73 -1.75
C ARG A 78 -7.20 3.73 -3.26
N ILE A 79 -6.33 3.00 -3.98
CA ILE A 79 -6.30 2.97 -5.45
C ILE A 79 -6.11 1.52 -5.88
N PRO A 80 -7.19 0.75 -6.11
CA PRO A 80 -7.12 -0.63 -6.57
C PRO A 80 -6.34 -0.76 -7.88
N GLY A 81 -5.39 -1.71 -7.95
CA GLY A 81 -4.51 -1.89 -9.09
C GLY A 81 -3.60 -0.71 -9.42
N GLY A 82 -3.63 0.36 -8.62
CA GLY A 82 -2.85 1.58 -8.84
C GLY A 82 -3.37 2.51 -9.94
N LYS A 83 -4.58 2.27 -10.49
CA LYS A 83 -5.11 2.96 -11.67
C LYS A 83 -5.80 4.29 -11.34
N LEU A 84 -5.39 5.37 -12.00
CA LEU A 84 -5.90 6.73 -11.85
C LEU A 84 -6.15 7.40 -13.21
N THR A 85 -7.10 8.34 -13.25
CA THR A 85 -7.19 9.29 -14.36
C THR A 85 -6.18 10.43 -14.17
N ALA A 86 -5.88 11.17 -15.24
CA ALA A 86 -5.09 12.40 -15.16
C ALA A 86 -5.67 13.40 -14.15
N ASP A 87 -7.00 13.62 -14.20
CA ASP A 87 -7.68 14.57 -13.31
C ASP A 87 -7.57 14.16 -11.84
N GLN A 88 -7.68 12.86 -11.54
CA GLN A 88 -7.48 12.33 -10.19
C GLN A 88 -6.05 12.58 -9.69
N MET A 89 -5.05 12.32 -10.52
CA MET A 89 -3.66 12.56 -10.15
C MET A 89 -3.35 14.04 -10.00
N LEU A 90 -3.88 14.91 -10.87
CA LEU A 90 -3.76 16.37 -10.77
C LEU A 90 -4.39 16.89 -9.48
N ALA A 91 -5.57 16.40 -9.11
CA ALA A 91 -6.23 16.78 -7.86
C ALA A 91 -5.43 16.36 -6.62
N GLU A 92 -4.84 15.17 -6.60
CA GLU A 92 -3.96 14.73 -5.50
C GLU A 92 -2.69 15.60 -5.40
N LEU A 93 -2.13 16.04 -6.55
CA LEU A 93 -1.02 17.01 -6.58
C LEU A 93 -1.44 18.40 -6.05
N ASP A 94 -2.67 18.83 -6.32
CA ASP A 94 -3.21 20.08 -5.77
C ASP A 94 -3.48 19.97 -4.26
N LEU A 95 -4.00 18.83 -3.80
CA LEU A 95 -4.25 18.59 -2.37
C LEU A 95 -2.96 18.59 -1.56
N CYS A 96 -1.87 18.00 -2.07
CA CYS A 96 -0.61 17.99 -1.33
C CYS A 96 -0.04 19.40 -1.12
N GLU A 97 -0.32 20.32 -2.03
CA GLU A 97 0.11 21.73 -1.89
C GLU A 97 -0.80 22.54 -0.97
N LYS A 98 -2.11 22.32 -1.05
CA LYS A 98 -3.11 23.14 -0.34
C LYS A 98 -3.29 22.72 1.12
N LEU A 99 -3.30 21.40 1.40
CA LEU A 99 -3.75 20.85 2.67
C LEU A 99 -2.72 19.95 3.36
N ALA A 100 -1.52 19.79 2.77
CA ALA A 100 -0.47 18.92 3.29
C ALA A 100 0.91 19.63 3.27
N ASN A 101 1.97 18.88 3.36
CA ASN A 101 3.35 19.44 3.42
C ASN A 101 3.96 19.78 2.05
N GLY A 102 3.17 19.89 1.00
CA GLY A 102 3.63 20.22 -0.36
C GLY A 102 4.19 19.05 -1.15
N THR A 103 4.20 17.84 -0.58
CA THR A 103 4.70 16.63 -1.24
C THR A 103 3.65 15.52 -1.27
N LEU A 104 3.66 14.72 -2.34
CA LEU A 104 2.83 13.52 -2.48
C LEU A 104 3.72 12.29 -2.47
N ARG A 105 3.22 11.15 -1.98
CA ARG A 105 4.04 9.94 -1.93
C ARG A 105 3.32 8.72 -2.48
N ILE A 106 3.95 8.04 -3.45
CA ILE A 106 3.53 6.73 -3.94
C ILE A 106 3.98 5.67 -2.93
N THR A 107 3.07 4.78 -2.55
CA THR A 107 3.38 3.71 -1.60
C THR A 107 3.76 2.42 -2.31
N SER A 108 4.49 1.53 -1.60
CA SER A 108 4.74 0.16 -2.06
C SER A 108 3.46 -0.72 -2.14
N ARG A 109 2.28 -0.12 -2.05
CA ARG A 109 0.97 -0.75 -2.23
C ARG A 109 0.08 0.03 -3.21
N GLN A 110 0.69 0.69 -4.18
CA GLN A 110 -0.02 1.38 -5.26
C GLN A 110 -1.09 2.36 -4.75
N GLY A 111 -0.81 3.06 -3.66
CA GLY A 111 -1.68 4.10 -3.12
C GLY A 111 -0.91 5.39 -2.95
N LEU A 112 -1.60 6.50 -2.75
CA LEU A 112 -1.02 7.82 -2.51
C LEU A 112 -1.08 8.18 -1.03
N GLN A 113 -0.14 8.98 -0.56
CA GLN A 113 -0.09 9.51 0.79
C GLN A 113 0.16 11.01 0.79
N LEU A 114 -0.69 11.72 1.53
CA LEU A 114 -0.46 13.09 1.98
C LEU A 114 0.14 13.03 3.39
N HIS A 115 1.11 13.86 3.68
CA HIS A 115 1.72 14.01 4.99
C HIS A 115 1.62 15.46 5.47
N GLY A 116 1.55 15.67 6.78
CA GLY A 116 1.47 17.01 7.35
C GLY A 116 0.08 17.64 7.28
N VAL A 117 -0.98 16.87 7.02
CA VAL A 117 -2.36 17.36 7.05
C VAL A 117 -2.74 17.70 8.49
N LEU A 118 -3.14 18.94 8.77
CA LEU A 118 -3.60 19.33 10.08
C LEU A 118 -4.97 18.67 10.39
N LYS A 119 -5.28 18.51 11.66
CA LYS A 119 -6.57 17.94 12.08
C LYS A 119 -7.73 18.81 11.59
N SER A 120 -7.59 20.13 11.60
CA SER A 120 -8.55 21.10 11.04
C SER A 120 -8.85 20.85 9.56
N ASP A 121 -7.86 20.38 8.79
CA ASP A 121 -7.94 20.23 7.34
C ASP A 121 -8.27 18.78 6.92
N LEU A 122 -8.36 17.87 7.91
CA LEU A 122 -8.54 16.43 7.65
C LEU A 122 -9.88 16.15 6.96
N ARG A 123 -10.96 16.78 7.44
CA ARG A 123 -12.30 16.65 6.86
C ARG A 123 -12.32 17.10 5.40
N ASP A 124 -11.71 18.25 5.12
CA ASP A 124 -11.66 18.82 3.77
C ASP A 124 -10.79 17.98 2.84
N SER A 125 -9.65 17.48 3.33
CA SER A 125 -8.79 16.57 2.56
C SER A 125 -9.53 15.30 2.14
N ILE A 126 -10.25 14.66 3.06
CA ILE A 126 -11.03 13.44 2.78
C ILE A 126 -12.19 13.75 1.83
N ARG A 127 -12.88 14.87 2.02
CA ARG A 127 -13.98 15.31 1.15
C ARG A 127 -13.53 15.51 -0.29
N GLU A 128 -12.41 16.21 -0.51
CA GLU A 128 -11.88 16.45 -1.85
C GLU A 128 -11.41 15.15 -2.52
N ILE A 129 -10.79 14.21 -1.77
CA ILE A 129 -10.45 12.87 -2.29
C ILE A 129 -11.72 12.12 -2.73
N ASN A 130 -12.81 12.19 -1.96
CA ASN A 130 -14.08 11.56 -2.37
C ASN A 130 -14.73 12.26 -3.56
N ARG A 131 -14.62 13.61 -3.66
CA ARG A 131 -15.15 14.39 -4.79
C ARG A 131 -14.59 13.95 -6.13
N ILE A 132 -13.31 13.55 -6.16
CA ILE A 132 -12.67 13.01 -7.37
C ILE A 132 -12.89 11.50 -7.55
N LYS A 133 -13.89 10.93 -6.86
CA LYS A 133 -14.25 9.49 -6.90
C LYS A 133 -13.14 8.54 -6.46
N LEU A 134 -12.26 8.99 -5.58
CA LEU A 134 -11.33 8.17 -4.82
C LEU A 134 -11.82 8.05 -3.37
N THR A 135 -11.15 7.27 -2.55
CA THR A 135 -11.51 7.10 -1.15
C THR A 135 -10.30 6.84 -0.28
N THR A 136 -10.37 7.26 0.99
CA THR A 136 -9.41 6.88 2.02
C THR A 136 -9.91 5.69 2.85
N PHE A 137 -11.21 5.34 2.74
CA PHE A 137 -11.82 4.29 3.52
C PHE A 137 -11.21 2.92 3.23
N ALA A 138 -10.91 2.18 4.28
CA ALA A 138 -10.21 0.89 4.21
C ALA A 138 -8.81 0.94 3.53
N ALA A 139 -8.21 2.11 3.32
CA ALA A 139 -6.81 2.20 2.91
C ALA A 139 -5.84 1.72 4.02
N CYS A 140 -6.32 1.71 5.26
CA CYS A 140 -5.60 1.30 6.47
C CYS A 140 -6.54 0.50 7.40
N GLY A 141 -6.11 0.22 8.65
CA GLY A 141 -6.94 -0.46 9.66
C GLY A 141 -6.88 -1.99 9.62
N ASP A 142 -7.75 -2.60 10.41
CA ASP A 142 -7.88 -4.04 10.58
C ASP A 142 -8.98 -4.61 9.66
N VAL A 143 -8.81 -4.34 8.38
CA VAL A 143 -9.68 -4.73 7.27
C VAL A 143 -8.80 -5.16 6.09
N ASN A 144 -9.40 -5.65 5.01
CA ASN A 144 -8.68 -5.74 3.74
C ASN A 144 -8.35 -4.33 3.23
N ARG A 145 -7.08 -4.12 2.94
CA ARG A 145 -6.56 -2.84 2.46
C ARG A 145 -6.63 -2.75 0.94
N ASN A 146 -5.91 -1.77 0.36
CA ASN A 146 -5.82 -1.67 -1.09
C ASN A 146 -5.45 -3.03 -1.71
N VAL A 147 -6.14 -3.44 -2.77
CA VAL A 147 -5.80 -4.62 -3.58
C VAL A 147 -4.85 -4.17 -4.66
N MET A 148 -3.68 -4.80 -4.74
CA MET A 148 -2.69 -4.52 -5.78
C MET A 148 -2.90 -5.42 -6.99
N ALA A 149 -2.50 -4.94 -8.16
CA ALA A 149 -2.35 -5.76 -9.36
C ALA A 149 -1.13 -5.28 -10.15
N CYS A 150 -0.56 -6.13 -11.00
CA CYS A 150 0.47 -5.69 -11.94
C CYS A 150 -0.03 -4.47 -12.71
N PRO A 151 0.70 -3.34 -12.71
CA PRO A 151 0.23 -2.10 -13.29
C PRO A 151 0.49 -2.00 -14.79
N ALA A 152 1.20 -2.94 -15.41
CA ALA A 152 1.54 -2.88 -16.82
C ALA A 152 0.29 -2.70 -17.71
N PRO A 153 0.28 -1.74 -18.65
CA PRO A 153 -0.91 -1.46 -19.45
C PRO A 153 -0.89 -2.19 -20.81
N TYR A 154 -0.33 -3.40 -20.87
CA TYR A 154 -0.29 -4.16 -22.12
C TYR A 154 -1.69 -4.48 -22.65
N ARG A 155 -1.89 -4.34 -23.97
CA ARG A 155 -3.16 -4.51 -24.69
C ARG A 155 -3.10 -5.60 -25.76
N ASN A 156 -2.00 -6.33 -25.86
CA ASN A 156 -1.84 -7.44 -26.81
C ASN A 156 -2.68 -8.67 -26.47
N ASN A 157 -3.19 -8.75 -25.24
CA ASN A 157 -4.15 -9.76 -24.77
C ASN A 157 -5.00 -9.20 -23.63
N SER A 158 -6.02 -9.93 -23.18
CA SER A 158 -6.94 -9.49 -22.13
C SER A 158 -6.40 -9.64 -20.71
N VAL A 159 -5.28 -10.33 -20.51
CA VAL A 159 -4.79 -10.76 -19.18
C VAL A 159 -4.59 -9.58 -18.22
N TYR A 160 -3.93 -8.51 -18.67
CA TYR A 160 -3.67 -7.35 -17.82
C TYR A 160 -4.93 -6.57 -17.46
N ASP A 161 -5.89 -6.48 -18.38
CA ASP A 161 -7.19 -5.87 -18.09
C ASP A 161 -8.03 -6.73 -17.14
N GLU A 162 -7.97 -8.06 -17.27
CA GLU A 162 -8.68 -8.99 -16.38
C GLU A 162 -8.14 -8.90 -14.94
N ILE A 163 -6.82 -8.88 -14.72
CA ILE A 163 -6.27 -8.74 -13.36
C ILE A 163 -6.56 -7.35 -12.76
N GLN A 164 -6.59 -6.30 -13.57
CA GLN A 164 -6.98 -4.96 -13.14
C GLN A 164 -8.47 -4.92 -12.75
N ALA A 165 -9.35 -5.51 -13.55
CA ALA A 165 -10.78 -5.62 -13.26
C ALA A 165 -11.03 -6.43 -11.99
N LEU A 166 -10.34 -7.58 -11.81
CA LEU A 166 -10.42 -8.38 -10.60
C LEU A 166 -9.95 -7.61 -9.37
N SER A 167 -8.89 -6.80 -9.48
CA SER A 167 -8.40 -5.99 -8.36
C SER A 167 -9.45 -5.00 -7.87
N LEU A 168 -10.19 -4.37 -8.77
CA LEU A 168 -11.29 -3.46 -8.45
C LEU A 168 -12.47 -4.24 -7.84
N GLN A 169 -12.86 -5.35 -8.45
CA GLN A 169 -13.95 -6.20 -7.94
C GLN A 169 -13.66 -6.68 -6.51
N MET A 170 -12.45 -7.19 -6.25
CA MET A 170 -12.03 -7.59 -4.91
C MET A 170 -12.00 -6.40 -3.94
N ALA A 171 -11.51 -5.24 -4.39
CA ALA A 171 -11.48 -4.06 -3.55
C ALA A 171 -12.89 -3.63 -3.10
N GLU A 172 -13.87 -3.66 -3.99
CA GLU A 172 -15.27 -3.34 -3.66
C GLU A 172 -15.96 -4.43 -2.84
N HIS A 173 -15.71 -5.70 -3.16
CA HIS A 173 -16.29 -6.83 -2.40
C HIS A 173 -15.83 -6.84 -0.94
N PHE A 174 -14.52 -6.66 -0.71
CA PHE A 174 -13.91 -6.64 0.64
C PHE A 174 -13.89 -5.25 1.29
N LYS A 175 -14.65 -4.29 0.80
CA LYS A 175 -14.85 -3.02 1.47
C LYS A 175 -15.85 -3.21 2.63
N PRO A 176 -15.55 -2.70 3.84
CA PRO A 176 -16.54 -2.69 4.93
C PRO A 176 -17.83 -1.98 4.50
N LYS A 177 -18.96 -2.41 5.03
CA LYS A 177 -20.28 -1.87 4.68
C LYS A 177 -20.71 -0.70 5.58
N THR A 178 -20.02 -0.48 6.69
CA THR A 178 -20.35 0.60 7.62
C THR A 178 -20.47 1.96 6.93
N THR A 179 -21.42 2.76 7.38
CA THR A 179 -21.62 4.15 6.96
C THR A 179 -20.92 5.17 7.87
N ALA A 180 -20.17 4.72 8.87
CA ALA A 180 -19.46 5.58 9.81
C ALA A 180 -18.34 6.45 9.21
N TYR A 181 -18.07 6.29 7.91
CA TYR A 181 -17.06 7.07 7.18
C TYR A 181 -17.54 8.45 6.74
N PHE A 182 -18.85 8.67 6.61
CA PHE A 182 -19.42 9.92 6.11
C PHE A 182 -20.75 10.26 6.81
N ASP A 183 -21.04 11.55 6.87
CA ASP A 183 -22.35 12.10 7.23
C ASP A 183 -22.88 12.93 6.05
N ILE A 184 -24.21 12.97 5.86
CA ILE A 184 -24.87 13.76 4.82
C ILE A 184 -25.55 14.95 5.48
N TRP A 185 -25.23 16.13 5.01
CA TRP A 185 -25.79 17.38 5.48
C TRP A 185 -26.54 18.04 4.34
N LEU A 186 -27.77 18.45 4.58
CA LEU A 186 -28.54 19.33 3.69
C LEU A 186 -28.27 20.77 4.09
N LYS A 187 -28.04 21.60 3.09
CA LYS A 187 -27.93 23.05 3.25
C LYS A 187 -29.14 23.69 2.60
N ASP A 188 -29.90 24.47 3.37
CA ASP A 188 -31.05 25.24 2.85
C ASP A 188 -30.58 26.52 2.14
N ASP A 189 -31.54 27.25 1.54
CA ASP A 189 -31.26 28.48 0.82
C ASP A 189 -30.74 29.62 1.73
N GLU A 190 -30.94 29.51 3.04
CA GLU A 190 -30.46 30.44 4.07
C GLU A 190 -29.05 30.07 4.56
N GLY A 191 -28.54 28.94 4.10
CA GLY A 191 -27.19 28.44 4.46
C GLY A 191 -27.14 27.60 5.72
N THR A 192 -28.27 27.25 6.35
CA THR A 192 -28.37 26.40 7.52
C THR A 192 -28.09 24.96 7.13
N GLU A 193 -27.12 24.33 7.80
CA GLU A 193 -26.76 22.93 7.58
C GLU A 193 -27.49 22.04 8.59
N THR A 194 -28.25 21.07 8.08
CA THR A 194 -28.95 20.05 8.88
C THR A 194 -28.42 18.67 8.53
N GLU A 195 -27.93 17.94 9.53
CA GLU A 195 -27.52 16.55 9.35
C GLU A 195 -28.75 15.67 9.10
N VAL A 196 -28.72 14.94 7.99
CA VAL A 196 -29.80 14.02 7.59
C VAL A 196 -29.37 12.56 7.65
N THR A 197 -28.10 12.31 7.97
CA THR A 197 -27.60 10.96 8.15
C THR A 197 -27.98 10.48 9.55
N ASP A 198 -28.95 9.57 9.62
CA ASP A 198 -29.18 8.78 10.82
C ASP A 198 -28.25 7.55 10.73
N PHE A 199 -27.18 7.55 11.53
CA PHE A 199 -26.26 6.41 11.57
C PHE A 199 -27.00 5.17 12.08
N LYS A 200 -27.24 4.23 11.16
CA LYS A 200 -27.79 2.92 11.49
C LYS A 200 -26.72 1.85 11.28
N PRO A 201 -26.54 0.97 12.27
CA PRO A 201 -25.70 -0.20 12.08
C PRO A 201 -26.18 -1.01 10.86
N VAL A 202 -25.24 -1.38 10.00
CA VAL A 202 -25.50 -2.23 8.82
C VAL A 202 -24.91 -3.62 9.06
N GLU A 203 -25.40 -4.60 8.32
CA GLU A 203 -24.80 -5.93 8.36
C GLU A 203 -23.38 -5.88 7.77
N GLU A 204 -22.43 -6.47 8.49
CA GLU A 204 -21.04 -6.64 8.06
C GLU A 204 -20.74 -8.14 7.81
N PRO A 205 -21.19 -8.72 6.69
CA PRO A 205 -21.20 -10.18 6.50
C PRO A 205 -19.79 -10.77 6.44
N ILE A 206 -18.80 -10.00 6.01
CA ILE A 206 -17.41 -10.43 5.94
C ILE A 206 -16.70 -10.22 7.29
N TYR A 207 -16.93 -9.08 7.93
CA TYR A 207 -16.12 -8.62 9.07
C TYR A 207 -16.77 -8.82 10.43
N GLY A 208 -18.09 -8.89 10.51
CA GLY A 208 -18.80 -8.89 11.79
C GLY A 208 -18.53 -7.61 12.60
N THR A 209 -18.84 -7.64 13.89
CA THR A 209 -18.76 -6.45 14.77
C THR A 209 -17.32 -6.05 15.15
N ARG A 210 -16.38 -6.99 15.11
CA ARG A 210 -14.98 -6.78 15.56
C ARG A 210 -14.00 -6.59 14.42
N TYR A 211 -14.43 -6.66 13.18
CA TYR A 211 -13.57 -6.63 12.01
C TYR A 211 -12.48 -7.72 12.06
N LEU A 212 -11.35 -7.53 11.35
CA LEU A 212 -10.26 -8.52 11.42
C LEU A 212 -9.38 -8.30 12.66
N PRO A 213 -8.71 -9.35 13.16
CA PRO A 213 -7.73 -9.21 14.23
C PRO A 213 -6.57 -8.29 13.88
N ARG A 214 -6.24 -8.18 12.58
CA ARG A 214 -5.16 -7.35 12.07
C ARG A 214 -5.38 -6.99 10.60
N LYS A 215 -4.60 -6.00 10.10
CA LYS A 215 -4.55 -5.63 8.69
C LYS A 215 -4.45 -6.86 7.79
N PHE A 216 -5.17 -6.82 6.67
CA PHE A 216 -5.14 -7.84 5.63
C PHE A 216 -4.74 -7.22 4.29
N LYS A 217 -3.96 -7.91 3.48
CA LYS A 217 -3.38 -7.39 2.25
C LYS A 217 -3.52 -8.41 1.15
N MET A 218 -4.03 -7.96 -0.01
CA MET A 218 -4.18 -8.78 -1.20
C MET A 218 -3.40 -8.20 -2.38
N ALA A 219 -2.94 -9.07 -3.27
CA ALA A 219 -2.32 -8.69 -4.53
C ALA A 219 -2.56 -9.75 -5.61
N ILE A 220 -2.58 -9.32 -6.87
CA ILE A 220 -2.75 -10.15 -8.06
C ILE A 220 -1.54 -9.92 -8.97
N GLY A 221 -0.89 -10.97 -9.42
CA GLY A 221 0.29 -10.90 -10.29
C GLY A 221 0.34 -12.05 -11.28
N LEU A 222 1.39 -12.05 -12.09
CA LEU A 222 1.63 -13.00 -13.16
C LEU A 222 2.91 -13.80 -12.87
N PRO A 223 3.10 -14.99 -13.44
CA PRO A 223 4.35 -15.74 -13.30
C PRO A 223 5.57 -14.95 -13.74
N GLU A 224 5.53 -14.34 -14.91
CA GLU A 224 6.61 -13.57 -15.52
C GLU A 224 6.79 -12.19 -14.88
N ASP A 225 5.82 -11.70 -14.12
CA ASP A 225 5.86 -10.39 -13.48
C ASP A 225 5.26 -10.37 -12.08
N ASN A 226 6.11 -10.65 -11.10
CA ASN A 226 5.80 -10.57 -9.68
C ASN A 226 6.11 -9.19 -9.07
N CYS A 227 5.93 -8.09 -9.82
CA CYS A 227 6.24 -6.73 -9.35
C CYS A 227 5.49 -6.34 -8.06
N VAL A 228 4.32 -6.94 -7.81
CA VAL A 228 3.52 -6.75 -6.59
C VAL A 228 3.96 -7.61 -5.40
N ASP A 229 4.95 -8.48 -5.59
CA ASP A 229 5.57 -9.35 -4.58
C ASP A 229 4.53 -10.20 -3.81
N LEU A 230 3.90 -11.14 -4.56
CA LEU A 230 2.77 -11.96 -4.12
C LEU A 230 3.04 -12.69 -2.81
N TYR A 231 4.25 -13.24 -2.65
CA TYR A 231 4.62 -14.02 -1.47
C TYR A 231 4.68 -13.20 -0.18
N THR A 232 4.68 -11.86 -0.25
CA THR A 232 4.67 -10.98 0.92
C THR A 232 3.27 -10.58 1.40
N GLN A 233 2.23 -11.02 0.69
CA GLN A 233 0.84 -10.67 0.98
C GLN A 233 0.18 -11.67 1.93
N ASP A 234 -0.84 -11.21 2.69
CA ASP A 234 -1.67 -12.13 3.46
C ASP A 234 -2.41 -13.10 2.52
N LEU A 235 -2.79 -12.60 1.33
CA LEU A 235 -3.36 -13.36 0.22
C LEU A 235 -2.76 -12.88 -1.11
N GLY A 236 -2.08 -13.75 -1.83
CA GLY A 236 -1.59 -13.54 -3.19
C GLY A 236 -2.41 -14.34 -4.19
N LEU A 237 -2.69 -13.77 -5.35
CA LEU A 237 -3.32 -14.43 -6.48
C LEU A 237 -2.34 -14.45 -7.64
N LEU A 238 -1.78 -15.61 -7.94
CA LEU A 238 -0.93 -15.82 -9.11
C LEU A 238 -1.83 -16.29 -10.27
N ALA A 239 -2.04 -15.42 -11.25
CA ALA A 239 -2.84 -15.75 -12.42
C ALA A 239 -2.12 -16.79 -13.28
N ILE A 240 -2.83 -17.85 -13.65
CA ILE A 240 -2.32 -18.91 -14.52
C ILE A 240 -2.87 -18.66 -15.92
N VAL A 241 -1.97 -18.48 -16.88
CA VAL A 241 -2.30 -18.10 -18.25
C VAL A 241 -1.98 -19.25 -19.20
N GLU A 242 -2.97 -19.67 -19.99
CA GLU A 242 -2.81 -20.63 -21.09
C GLU A 242 -3.49 -20.09 -22.35
N GLY A 243 -2.79 -20.18 -23.46
CA GLY A 243 -3.32 -19.69 -24.74
C GLY A 243 -3.73 -18.21 -24.73
N GLY A 244 -3.04 -17.37 -23.94
CA GLY A 244 -3.30 -15.93 -23.82
C GLY A 244 -4.54 -15.58 -22.99
N ARG A 245 -5.07 -16.51 -22.18
CA ARG A 245 -6.24 -16.32 -21.30
C ARG A 245 -5.95 -16.82 -19.90
N ILE A 246 -6.54 -16.17 -18.91
CA ILE A 246 -6.47 -16.64 -17.52
C ILE A 246 -7.41 -17.84 -17.36
N ILE A 247 -6.83 -19.02 -17.05
CA ILE A 247 -7.58 -20.24 -16.76
C ILE A 247 -7.95 -20.35 -15.27
N GLY A 248 -7.26 -19.65 -14.40
CA GLY A 248 -7.50 -19.62 -12.96
C GLY A 248 -6.38 -18.95 -12.20
N TYR A 249 -6.38 -19.11 -10.89
CA TYR A 249 -5.44 -18.49 -9.98
C TYR A 249 -4.92 -19.47 -8.93
N ASN A 250 -3.61 -19.53 -8.74
CA ASN A 250 -3.08 -20.09 -7.51
C ASN A 250 -3.30 -19.09 -6.37
N ILE A 251 -3.94 -19.52 -5.31
CA ILE A 251 -4.09 -18.75 -4.07
C ILE A 251 -2.90 -19.01 -3.17
N LEU A 252 -2.18 -17.95 -2.81
CA LEU A 252 -1.09 -17.96 -1.85
C LEU A 252 -1.58 -17.34 -0.54
N ALA A 253 -1.30 -17.98 0.60
CA ALA A 253 -1.79 -17.53 1.90
C ALA A 253 -0.69 -17.40 2.95
N GLY A 254 -0.75 -16.37 3.79
CA GLY A 254 0.06 -16.24 4.99
C GLY A 254 1.36 -15.47 4.87
N GLY A 255 1.54 -14.63 3.85
CA GLY A 255 2.71 -13.77 3.73
C GLY A 255 2.68 -12.53 4.64
N GLY A 256 3.86 -12.02 4.96
CA GLY A 256 3.97 -10.76 5.71
C GLY A 256 5.36 -10.52 6.30
N MET A 257 5.98 -9.43 5.91
CA MET A 257 7.37 -9.12 6.22
C MET A 257 7.61 -8.47 7.59
N GLY A 258 6.57 -7.95 8.26
CA GLY A 258 6.76 -7.25 9.53
C GLY A 258 6.96 -8.16 10.72
N ARG A 259 7.89 -7.77 11.62
CA ARG A 259 8.03 -8.33 12.97
C ARG A 259 7.99 -7.20 14.00
N THR A 260 7.76 -7.53 15.27
CA THR A 260 7.79 -6.60 16.40
C THR A 260 9.11 -6.79 17.16
N PRO A 261 9.98 -5.76 17.27
CA PRO A 261 11.31 -5.92 17.87
C PRO A 261 11.30 -6.51 19.29
N SER A 262 10.32 -6.10 20.10
CA SER A 262 10.16 -6.52 21.50
C SER A 262 9.40 -7.84 21.67
N ALA A 263 9.16 -8.61 20.60
CA ALA A 263 8.42 -9.86 20.65
C ALA A 263 9.13 -10.93 19.81
N GLU A 264 9.95 -11.73 20.45
CA GLU A 264 10.76 -12.79 19.82
C GLU A 264 9.94 -13.80 19.02
N LYS A 265 8.70 -14.06 19.45
CA LYS A 265 7.74 -14.95 18.75
C LYS A 265 7.20 -14.37 17.44
N THR A 266 7.62 -13.16 17.03
CA THR A 266 7.20 -12.55 15.77
C THR A 266 8.31 -12.68 14.72
N PHE A 267 7.92 -13.04 13.50
CA PHE A 267 8.84 -13.31 12.40
C PHE A 267 8.25 -12.83 11.06
N PRO A 268 9.07 -12.50 10.04
CA PRO A 268 8.62 -12.39 8.67
C PRO A 268 8.25 -13.77 8.11
N ALA A 269 7.31 -13.84 7.17
CA ALA A 269 6.93 -15.08 6.51
C ALA A 269 6.56 -14.86 5.06
N LEU A 270 6.90 -15.81 4.20
CA LEU A 270 6.37 -15.92 2.86
C LEU A 270 5.02 -16.67 2.86
N ALA A 271 4.13 -16.27 1.96
CA ALA A 271 2.90 -16.98 1.69
C ALA A 271 3.20 -18.40 1.16
N LYS A 272 2.26 -19.30 1.37
CA LYS A 272 2.34 -20.68 0.86
C LYS A 272 1.24 -20.89 -0.17
N ARG A 273 1.53 -21.61 -1.25
CA ARG A 273 0.52 -22.00 -2.24
C ARG A 273 -0.50 -22.90 -1.58
N LEU A 274 -1.77 -22.47 -1.58
CA LEU A 274 -2.86 -23.15 -0.87
C LEU A 274 -3.69 -24.03 -1.81
N THR A 275 -4.12 -23.46 -2.93
CA THR A 275 -5.04 -24.13 -3.88
C THR A 275 -5.04 -23.40 -5.22
N PHE A 276 -5.56 -24.07 -6.26
CA PHE A 276 -5.94 -23.46 -7.53
C PHE A 276 -7.45 -23.24 -7.59
N VAL A 277 -7.90 -22.13 -8.15
CA VAL A 277 -9.32 -21.80 -8.34
C VAL A 277 -9.56 -21.23 -9.73
N THR A 278 -10.73 -21.49 -10.30
CA THR A 278 -11.16 -20.87 -11.55
C THR A 278 -11.53 -19.38 -11.33
N PRO A 279 -11.61 -18.54 -12.39
CA PRO A 279 -11.98 -17.13 -12.24
C PRO A 279 -13.32 -16.91 -11.53
N ALA A 280 -14.28 -17.80 -11.72
CA ALA A 280 -15.60 -17.73 -11.08
C ALA A 280 -15.58 -17.98 -9.57
N GLU A 281 -14.61 -18.74 -9.08
CA GLU A 281 -14.50 -19.17 -7.68
C GLU A 281 -13.64 -18.23 -6.81
N VAL A 282 -12.87 -17.33 -7.43
CA VAL A 282 -11.86 -16.50 -6.72
C VAL A 282 -12.45 -15.77 -5.53
N ILE A 283 -13.57 -15.07 -5.73
CA ILE A 283 -14.16 -14.21 -4.68
C ILE A 283 -14.66 -15.07 -3.51
N GLU A 284 -15.35 -16.16 -3.80
CA GLU A 284 -15.88 -17.09 -2.79
C GLU A 284 -14.77 -17.65 -1.90
N VAL A 285 -13.72 -18.19 -2.52
CA VAL A 285 -12.62 -18.82 -1.77
C VAL A 285 -11.79 -17.79 -1.01
N CYS A 286 -11.55 -16.60 -1.58
CA CYS A 286 -10.90 -15.52 -0.86
C CYS A 286 -11.73 -15.02 0.33
N GLU A 287 -13.06 -14.97 0.21
CA GLU A 287 -13.95 -14.59 1.31
C GLU A 287 -13.92 -15.62 2.43
N ALA A 288 -13.98 -16.91 2.10
CA ALA A 288 -13.83 -18.00 3.07
C ALA A 288 -12.51 -17.87 3.86
N LEU A 289 -11.40 -17.61 3.16
CA LEU A 289 -10.09 -17.42 3.79
C LEU A 289 -10.07 -16.20 4.74
N VAL A 290 -10.67 -15.08 4.34
CA VAL A 290 -10.80 -13.88 5.19
C VAL A 290 -11.66 -14.17 6.42
N LYS A 291 -12.78 -14.91 6.27
CA LYS A 291 -13.64 -15.32 7.38
C LYS A 291 -12.93 -16.27 8.34
N VAL A 292 -12.12 -17.21 7.86
CA VAL A 292 -11.28 -18.06 8.72
C VAL A 292 -10.29 -17.21 9.54
N GLN A 293 -9.64 -16.21 8.93
CA GLN A 293 -8.79 -15.27 9.67
C GLN A 293 -9.59 -14.43 10.68
N ARG A 294 -10.81 -14.02 10.35
CA ARG A 294 -11.71 -13.29 11.25
C ARG A 294 -12.03 -14.10 12.50
N ASP A 295 -12.39 -15.36 12.30
CA ASP A 295 -12.98 -16.19 13.36
C ASP A 295 -11.91 -16.90 14.21
N PHE A 296 -10.76 -17.23 13.63
CA PHE A 296 -9.69 -18.00 14.29
C PHE A 296 -8.36 -17.26 14.47
N GLY A 297 -8.23 -16.05 13.92
CA GLY A 297 -7.04 -15.23 14.12
C GLY A 297 -6.89 -14.77 15.57
N ASN A 298 -5.65 -14.67 16.05
CA ASN A 298 -5.38 -14.29 17.44
C ASN A 298 -5.91 -12.88 17.76
N ARG A 299 -6.83 -12.77 18.74
CA ARG A 299 -7.44 -11.51 19.20
C ARG A 299 -6.96 -11.07 20.58
N GLU A 300 -6.20 -11.91 21.29
CA GLU A 300 -5.60 -11.59 22.56
C GLU A 300 -4.26 -10.86 22.37
N ASP A 301 -3.33 -11.44 21.60
CA ASP A 301 -2.02 -10.84 21.32
C ASP A 301 -1.99 -10.20 19.92
N ARG A 302 -2.18 -8.89 19.89
CA ARG A 302 -2.15 -8.11 18.64
C ARG A 302 -0.82 -8.22 17.86
N LYS A 303 0.28 -8.59 18.52
CA LYS A 303 1.59 -8.80 17.86
C LYS A 303 1.58 -10.07 17.02
N ARG A 304 0.76 -11.05 17.37
CA ARG A 304 0.58 -12.33 16.67
C ARG A 304 -0.76 -12.48 15.94
N ALA A 305 -1.45 -11.38 15.66
CA ALA A 305 -2.80 -11.38 15.11
C ALA A 305 -2.87 -11.48 13.56
N ARG A 306 -1.75 -11.52 12.83
CA ARG A 306 -1.74 -11.66 11.37
C ARG A 306 -1.93 -13.11 10.93
N LEU A 307 -2.49 -13.29 9.71
CA LEU A 307 -2.77 -14.60 9.10
C LEU A 307 -1.58 -15.57 9.14
N LYS A 308 -0.36 -15.07 8.89
CA LYS A 308 0.86 -15.89 8.90
C LYS A 308 1.07 -16.66 10.21
N TYR A 309 0.65 -16.09 11.33
CA TYR A 309 0.78 -16.77 12.63
C TYR A 309 -0.29 -17.84 12.82
N LEU A 310 -1.52 -17.61 12.36
CA LEU A 310 -2.56 -18.63 12.37
C LEU A 310 -2.13 -19.86 11.54
N ILE A 311 -1.57 -19.61 10.34
CA ILE A 311 -1.05 -20.70 9.48
C ILE A 311 0.17 -21.38 10.11
N ALA A 312 1.06 -20.63 10.77
CA ALA A 312 2.23 -21.21 11.45
C ALA A 312 1.82 -22.09 12.64
N ASP A 313 0.82 -21.67 13.41
CA ASP A 313 0.33 -22.39 14.58
C ASP A 313 -0.50 -23.64 14.21
N TRP A 314 -1.24 -23.58 13.10
CA TRP A 314 -2.11 -24.69 12.66
C TRP A 314 -1.45 -25.67 11.66
N GLY A 315 -0.48 -25.20 10.90
CA GLY A 315 -0.01 -25.84 9.67
C GLY A 315 -0.96 -25.61 8.48
N LEU A 316 -0.39 -25.63 7.26
CA LEU A 316 -1.15 -25.35 6.03
C LEU A 316 -2.29 -26.36 5.77
N PRO A 317 -2.14 -27.69 6.01
CA PRO A 317 -3.23 -28.64 5.77
C PRO A 317 -4.47 -28.37 6.62
N ARG A 318 -4.31 -28.08 7.93
CA ARG A 318 -5.42 -27.75 8.81
C ARG A 318 -6.09 -26.44 8.40
N PHE A 319 -5.28 -25.46 7.99
CA PHE A 319 -5.81 -24.19 7.50
C PHE A 319 -6.62 -24.38 6.22
N LYS A 320 -6.11 -25.16 5.23
CA LYS A 320 -6.83 -25.50 4.00
C LYS A 320 -8.16 -26.19 4.31
N ALA A 321 -8.14 -27.22 5.16
CA ALA A 321 -9.36 -27.93 5.56
C ALA A 321 -10.42 -27.01 6.17
N LYS A 322 -10.00 -26.01 6.97
CA LYS A 322 -10.94 -25.02 7.52
C LYS A 322 -11.50 -24.08 6.44
N VAL A 323 -10.71 -23.68 5.46
CA VAL A 323 -11.20 -22.91 4.31
C VAL A 323 -12.20 -23.72 3.50
N GLU A 324 -11.93 -25.01 3.24
CA GLU A 324 -12.83 -25.93 2.56
C GLU A 324 -14.18 -26.10 3.29
N GLU A 325 -14.16 -26.14 4.61
CA GLU A 325 -15.38 -26.16 5.43
C GLU A 325 -16.24 -24.89 5.21
N TYR A 326 -15.60 -23.69 5.10
CA TYR A 326 -16.31 -22.44 4.84
C TYR A 326 -16.82 -22.31 3.40
N VAL A 327 -16.14 -22.93 2.44
CA VAL A 327 -16.55 -23.02 1.02
C VAL A 327 -17.60 -24.11 0.81
N GLY A 328 -17.64 -25.14 1.68
CA GLY A 328 -18.55 -26.27 1.58
C GLY A 328 -18.13 -27.36 0.60
N ARG A 329 -16.89 -27.33 0.09
CA ARG A 329 -16.31 -28.34 -0.80
C ARG A 329 -14.81 -28.44 -0.68
N SER A 330 -14.23 -29.56 -1.12
CA SER A 330 -12.78 -29.71 -1.26
C SER A 330 -12.23 -28.82 -2.35
N LEU A 331 -11.03 -28.30 -2.12
CA LEU A 331 -10.29 -27.45 -3.05
C LEU A 331 -9.12 -28.23 -3.67
N PRO A 332 -8.86 -28.09 -4.98
CA PRO A 332 -7.78 -28.80 -5.65
C PRO A 332 -6.39 -28.36 -5.12
N ASP A 333 -5.37 -29.11 -5.49
CA ASP A 333 -3.99 -28.69 -5.25
C ASP A 333 -3.61 -27.51 -6.14
N PRO A 334 -2.61 -26.71 -5.74
CA PRO A 334 -2.13 -25.60 -6.55
C PRO A 334 -1.63 -26.07 -7.92
N HIS A 335 -1.88 -25.27 -8.95
CA HIS A 335 -1.25 -25.47 -10.26
C HIS A 335 0.29 -25.39 -10.13
N PRO A 336 1.10 -26.15 -10.89
CA PRO A 336 2.55 -26.20 -10.75
C PRO A 336 3.26 -24.89 -11.08
N ALA A 337 2.69 -24.03 -11.92
CA ALA A 337 3.28 -22.73 -12.27
C ALA A 337 3.52 -21.85 -11.03
N ASP A 338 4.65 -21.13 -11.07
CA ASP A 338 5.08 -20.23 -10.01
C ASP A 338 5.68 -18.94 -10.61
N VAL A 339 6.07 -18.01 -9.75
CA VAL A 339 6.72 -16.76 -10.19
C VAL A 339 8.09 -17.04 -10.82
N THR A 340 8.39 -16.34 -11.89
CA THR A 340 9.62 -16.53 -12.70
C THR A 340 10.33 -15.22 -13.04
N GLY A 341 9.72 -14.05 -12.71
CA GLY A 341 10.30 -12.76 -13.05
C GLY A 341 9.67 -11.60 -12.30
N VAL A 342 10.32 -10.46 -12.40
CA VAL A 342 9.85 -9.15 -11.90
C VAL A 342 10.25 -8.08 -12.89
N ASP A 343 9.34 -7.20 -13.27
CA ASP A 343 9.59 -6.02 -14.08
C ASP A 343 9.38 -4.73 -13.27
N ASP A 344 10.19 -3.70 -13.51
CA ASP A 344 10.02 -2.38 -12.91
C ASP A 344 9.13 -1.45 -13.75
N HIS A 345 8.90 -1.80 -15.01
CA HIS A 345 8.13 -1.07 -16.01
C HIS A 345 8.66 0.34 -16.29
N ILE A 346 9.95 0.60 -16.08
CA ILE A 346 10.57 1.90 -16.30
C ILE A 346 10.99 2.03 -17.78
N GLY A 347 10.84 3.25 -18.31
CA GLY A 347 11.17 3.60 -19.68
C GLY A 347 10.00 3.54 -20.64
N TRP A 348 10.31 3.73 -21.92
CA TRP A 348 9.35 3.69 -23.02
C TRP A 348 9.11 2.27 -23.50
N GLN A 349 7.85 1.85 -23.53
CA GLN A 349 7.46 0.52 -23.99
C GLN A 349 6.20 0.60 -24.88
N GLU A 350 6.07 -0.37 -25.79
CA GLU A 350 4.88 -0.54 -26.61
C GLU A 350 3.74 -1.16 -25.80
N GLN A 351 2.55 -0.60 -25.91
CA GLN A 351 1.36 -1.07 -25.20
C GLN A 351 0.69 -2.26 -25.92
N GLY A 352 0.95 -2.43 -27.23
CA GLY A 352 0.44 -3.52 -28.05
C GLY A 352 -0.81 -3.17 -28.88
N ASP A 353 -1.30 -1.93 -28.78
CA ASP A 353 -2.43 -1.39 -29.54
C ASP A 353 -2.03 -0.19 -30.41
N GLY A 354 -0.72 -0.02 -30.67
CA GLY A 354 -0.15 1.13 -31.40
C GLY A 354 0.13 2.35 -30.51
N LYS A 355 -0.19 2.28 -29.22
CA LYS A 355 0.16 3.28 -28.21
C LYS A 355 1.42 2.86 -27.46
N LEU A 356 2.01 3.84 -26.78
CA LEU A 356 3.14 3.65 -25.88
C LEU A 356 2.71 3.88 -24.43
N PHE A 357 3.50 3.34 -23.51
CA PHE A 357 3.51 3.80 -22.14
C PHE A 357 4.92 4.21 -21.70
N LEU A 358 4.98 5.04 -20.68
CA LEU A 358 6.23 5.52 -20.10
C LEU A 358 6.25 5.28 -18.60
N GLY A 359 7.14 4.41 -18.14
CA GLY A 359 7.47 4.29 -16.73
C GLY A 359 8.49 5.34 -16.30
N ILE A 360 8.16 6.10 -15.25
CA ILE A 360 9.04 7.11 -14.66
C ILE A 360 9.40 6.67 -13.25
N ASN A 361 10.71 6.55 -12.98
CA ASN A 361 11.19 6.24 -11.64
C ASN A 361 10.97 7.44 -10.71
N ILE A 362 10.30 7.18 -9.58
CA ILE A 362 10.10 8.16 -8.51
C ILE A 362 10.87 7.67 -7.28
N GLU A 363 12.04 8.24 -7.06
CA GLU A 363 12.93 7.80 -5.97
C GLU A 363 12.19 7.73 -4.63
N ASN A 364 12.12 6.54 -4.05
CA ASN A 364 11.38 6.23 -2.82
C ASN A 364 9.90 6.64 -2.83
N GLY A 365 9.31 6.86 -4.00
CA GLY A 365 7.94 7.28 -4.20
C GLY A 365 7.63 8.74 -3.87
N ARG A 366 8.63 9.58 -3.56
CA ARG A 366 8.41 10.97 -3.14
C ARG A 366 8.30 11.91 -4.34
N ILE A 367 7.09 12.37 -4.64
CA ILE A 367 6.81 13.40 -5.64
C ILE A 367 6.94 14.78 -4.99
N LYS A 368 8.01 15.48 -5.34
CA LYS A 368 8.31 16.84 -4.88
C LYS A 368 9.09 17.59 -5.96
N ASP A 369 9.21 18.90 -5.78
CA ASP A 369 10.16 19.73 -6.52
C ASP A 369 11.31 20.11 -5.59
N GLU A 370 12.55 19.84 -6.01
CA GLU A 370 13.75 20.13 -5.23
C GLU A 370 14.93 20.43 -6.17
N GLY A 371 15.44 21.65 -6.10
CA GLY A 371 16.53 22.09 -6.99
C GLY A 371 16.16 21.99 -8.47
N SER A 372 17.00 21.32 -9.24
CA SER A 372 16.77 21.07 -10.67
C SER A 372 15.76 19.94 -10.94
N LEU A 373 15.57 19.03 -9.98
CA LEU A 373 14.63 17.93 -10.11
C LEU A 373 13.22 18.37 -9.68
N ARG A 374 12.34 18.62 -10.65
CA ARG A 374 10.99 19.15 -10.44
C ARG A 374 9.93 18.14 -10.87
N ILE A 375 9.91 16.98 -10.22
CA ILE A 375 9.02 15.86 -10.57
C ILE A 375 7.55 16.26 -10.52
N LYS A 376 7.13 16.96 -9.46
CA LYS A 376 5.75 17.40 -9.26
C LYS A 376 5.28 18.33 -10.39
N SER A 377 6.08 19.34 -10.70
CA SER A 377 5.80 20.28 -11.80
C SER A 377 5.83 19.61 -13.16
N GLY A 378 6.78 18.71 -13.41
CA GLY A 378 6.88 17.96 -14.65
C GLY A 378 5.69 17.04 -14.90
N LEU A 379 5.29 16.25 -13.90
CA LEU A 379 4.08 15.41 -13.98
C LEU A 379 2.83 16.26 -14.23
N ARG A 380 2.70 17.40 -13.53
CA ARG A 380 1.58 18.32 -13.73
C ARG A 380 1.54 18.86 -15.16
N ALA A 381 2.69 19.25 -15.72
CA ALA A 381 2.79 19.75 -17.09
C ALA A 381 2.38 18.67 -18.12
N ILE A 382 2.88 17.45 -17.97
CA ILE A 382 2.54 16.33 -18.85
C ILE A 382 1.06 16.00 -18.76
N LEU A 383 0.51 15.80 -17.55
CA LEU A 383 -0.87 15.38 -17.36
C LEU A 383 -1.88 16.44 -17.81
N ARG A 384 -1.61 17.73 -17.60
CA ARG A 384 -2.47 18.82 -18.08
C ARG A 384 -2.50 18.91 -19.61
N LYS A 385 -1.37 18.61 -20.27
CA LYS A 385 -1.26 18.70 -21.72
C LYS A 385 -1.89 17.51 -22.44
N PHE A 386 -1.71 16.30 -21.92
CA PHE A 386 -2.05 15.07 -22.64
C PHE A 386 -3.23 14.29 -22.04
N GLY A 387 -3.56 14.47 -20.78
CA GLY A 387 -4.76 13.87 -20.16
C GLY A 387 -4.75 12.35 -20.05
N MET A 388 -3.57 11.72 -20.00
CA MET A 388 -3.40 10.28 -20.07
C MET A 388 -3.74 9.55 -18.76
N GLU A 389 -4.05 8.24 -18.84
CA GLU A 389 -4.20 7.37 -17.68
C GLU A 389 -2.86 7.21 -16.94
N VAL A 390 -2.93 7.11 -15.61
CA VAL A 390 -1.78 6.97 -14.72
C VAL A 390 -1.90 5.65 -13.96
N ARG A 391 -0.80 4.94 -13.81
CA ARG A 391 -0.72 3.76 -12.93
C ARG A 391 0.44 3.86 -11.95
N LEU A 392 0.17 3.52 -10.70
CA LEU A 392 1.18 3.49 -9.63
C LEU A 392 1.75 2.08 -9.53
N THR A 393 3.08 1.96 -9.34
CA THR A 393 3.73 0.67 -9.20
C THR A 393 3.98 0.30 -7.74
N ALA A 394 4.14 -0.99 -7.44
CA ALA A 394 4.54 -1.45 -6.12
C ALA A 394 6.04 -1.21 -5.82
N LEU A 395 6.81 -0.82 -6.84
CA LEU A 395 8.17 -0.30 -6.72
C LEU A 395 8.20 1.23 -6.53
N GLN A 396 7.06 1.83 -6.13
CA GLN A 396 6.92 3.25 -5.78
C GLN A 396 7.13 4.22 -6.96
N SER A 397 6.98 3.75 -8.18
CA SER A 397 7.12 4.53 -9.42
C SER A 397 5.76 4.78 -10.09
N ILE A 398 5.76 5.45 -11.23
CA ILE A 398 4.55 5.85 -11.96
C ILE A 398 4.66 5.45 -13.44
N ILE A 399 3.56 5.00 -14.02
CA ILE A 399 3.43 4.71 -15.44
C ILE A 399 2.39 5.68 -16.03
N LEU A 400 2.74 6.32 -17.13
CA LEU A 400 1.86 7.11 -17.99
C LEU A 400 1.43 6.24 -19.18
N CYS A 401 0.12 6.06 -19.38
CA CYS A 401 -0.42 5.10 -20.34
C CYS A 401 -1.04 5.80 -21.56
N ASP A 402 -1.37 5.01 -22.58
CA ASP A 402 -2.14 5.42 -23.76
C ASP A 402 -1.50 6.58 -24.57
N ILE A 403 -0.17 6.66 -24.61
CA ILE A 403 0.60 7.74 -25.25
C ILE A 403 0.65 7.51 -26.76
N ASP A 404 0.24 8.50 -27.54
CA ASP A 404 0.44 8.50 -28.97
C ASP A 404 1.97 8.61 -29.29
N PRO A 405 2.54 7.77 -30.16
CA PRO A 405 3.96 7.83 -30.52
C PRO A 405 4.46 9.22 -30.95
N LYS A 406 3.59 10.03 -31.57
CA LYS A 406 3.92 11.43 -31.97
C LYS A 406 4.21 12.33 -30.77
N ASP A 407 3.66 12.05 -29.58
CA ASP A 407 3.79 12.86 -28.38
C ASP A 407 5.07 12.56 -27.58
N LYS A 408 5.77 11.46 -27.91
CA LYS A 408 6.99 10.99 -27.23
C LYS A 408 8.07 12.07 -27.14
N ALA A 409 8.34 12.77 -28.25
CA ALA A 409 9.39 13.80 -28.27
C ALA A 409 9.06 14.97 -27.34
N GLU A 410 7.83 15.38 -27.30
CA GLU A 410 7.38 16.49 -26.44
C GLU A 410 7.36 16.10 -24.97
N ILE A 411 6.95 14.88 -24.62
CA ILE A 411 7.02 14.37 -23.24
C ILE A 411 8.49 14.33 -22.78
N ASN A 412 9.41 13.82 -23.60
CA ASN A 412 10.84 13.82 -23.29
C ASN A 412 11.39 15.24 -23.07
N ARG A 413 10.95 16.22 -23.89
CA ARG A 413 11.32 17.63 -23.71
C ARG A 413 10.85 18.16 -22.34
N ILE A 414 9.59 17.90 -21.96
CA ILE A 414 9.05 18.32 -20.66
C ILE A 414 9.82 17.64 -19.52
N MET A 415 10.13 16.34 -19.64
CA MET A 415 10.94 15.64 -18.64
C MET A 415 12.30 16.30 -18.45
N ALA A 416 13.03 16.57 -19.55
CA ALA A 416 14.34 17.20 -19.52
C ALA A 416 14.29 18.61 -18.88
N GLU A 417 13.30 19.43 -19.22
CA GLU A 417 13.10 20.76 -18.64
C GLU A 417 12.86 20.75 -17.13
N HIS A 418 12.37 19.60 -16.61
CA HIS A 418 12.10 19.41 -15.19
C HIS A 418 13.16 18.53 -14.50
N GLY A 419 14.25 18.17 -15.18
CA GLY A 419 15.33 17.35 -14.64
C GLY A 419 14.91 15.90 -14.36
N ILE A 420 13.80 15.41 -14.94
CA ILE A 420 13.33 14.05 -14.78
C ILE A 420 14.15 13.14 -15.70
N LYS A 421 14.85 12.18 -15.11
CA LYS A 421 15.75 11.26 -15.82
C LYS A 421 14.98 10.20 -16.60
N GLY A 422 15.45 9.89 -17.81
CA GLY A 422 15.01 8.72 -18.57
C GLY A 422 15.67 7.43 -18.07
N GLU A 423 15.21 6.28 -18.57
CA GLU A 423 15.67 4.96 -18.14
C GLU A 423 17.19 4.76 -18.29
N ASN A 424 17.78 5.27 -19.36
CA ASN A 424 19.21 5.14 -19.67
C ASN A 424 20.12 5.99 -18.78
N GLU A 425 19.55 6.90 -17.98
CA GLU A 425 20.25 7.76 -17.05
C GLU A 425 20.19 7.22 -15.60
N LEU A 426 19.56 6.06 -15.41
CA LEU A 426 19.36 5.42 -14.12
C LEU A 426 19.98 4.02 -14.11
N SER A 427 20.73 3.70 -13.05
CA SER A 427 21.21 2.34 -12.84
C SER A 427 20.06 1.38 -12.55
N LEU A 428 20.22 0.11 -12.88
CA LEU A 428 19.27 -0.94 -12.47
C LEU A 428 19.11 -0.98 -10.95
N LEU A 429 20.21 -0.83 -10.19
CA LEU A 429 20.19 -0.75 -8.74
C LEU A 429 19.20 0.31 -8.23
N ARG A 430 19.23 1.53 -8.80
CA ARG A 430 18.36 2.63 -8.41
C ARG A 430 16.90 2.38 -8.78
N ARG A 431 16.66 1.75 -9.92
CA ARG A 431 15.32 1.41 -10.41
C ARG A 431 14.62 0.38 -9.52
N TYR A 432 15.37 -0.57 -8.95
CA TYR A 432 14.86 -1.61 -8.03
C TYR A 432 15.03 -1.27 -6.54
N ALA A 433 15.35 -0.01 -6.22
CA ALA A 433 15.46 0.44 -4.84
C ALA A 433 14.14 1.00 -4.30
N ILE A 434 13.72 0.58 -3.10
CA ILE A 434 12.55 1.12 -2.42
C ILE A 434 12.79 1.38 -0.93
N ALA A 435 12.17 2.42 -0.39
CA ALA A 435 12.23 2.74 1.03
C ALA A 435 10.85 2.91 1.66
N CYS A 436 10.78 2.79 2.98
CA CYS A 436 9.63 3.27 3.75
C CYS A 436 9.82 4.76 4.13
N PRO A 437 8.75 5.51 4.50
CA PRO A 437 8.91 6.94 4.83
C PRO A 437 9.83 7.20 6.01
N ALA A 438 9.83 6.35 7.03
CA ALA A 438 10.61 6.48 8.25
C ALA A 438 10.53 7.88 8.91
N PHE A 439 11.67 8.48 9.28
CA PHE A 439 11.70 9.86 9.77
C PHE A 439 11.39 10.86 8.64
N PRO A 440 10.79 12.02 8.94
CA PRO A 440 10.38 12.49 10.25
C PRO A 440 8.98 12.01 10.67
N THR A 441 8.15 11.49 9.75
CA THR A 441 6.70 11.35 9.94
C THR A 441 6.26 10.05 10.62
N CYS A 442 7.02 8.96 10.50
CA CYS A 442 6.60 7.67 11.05
C CYS A 442 6.91 7.55 12.55
N GLY A 443 5.86 7.50 13.40
CA GLY A 443 6.00 7.33 14.85
C GLY A 443 6.62 6.01 15.29
N LEU A 444 6.66 4.98 14.41
CA LEU A 444 7.22 3.66 14.69
C LEU A 444 8.68 3.51 14.22
N SER A 445 9.22 4.49 13.51
CA SER A 445 10.58 4.40 12.97
C SER A 445 11.63 4.50 14.08
N ILE A 446 12.67 3.71 13.94
CA ILE A 446 13.84 3.68 14.84
C ILE A 446 14.98 4.52 14.24
N THR A 447 15.07 4.55 12.91
CA THR A 447 16.10 5.27 12.14
C THR A 447 15.54 5.75 10.79
N GLU A 448 16.41 6.36 9.98
CA GLU A 448 16.10 6.82 8.62
C GLU A 448 15.75 5.68 7.67
N SER A 449 15.18 6.01 6.52
CA SER A 449 15.00 5.10 5.39
C SER A 449 14.89 5.91 4.09
N GLU A 450 13.74 6.55 3.81
CA GLU A 450 13.51 7.31 2.56
C GLU A 450 14.62 8.35 2.28
N ARG A 451 15.06 9.10 3.31
CA ARG A 451 16.07 10.16 3.17
C ARG A 451 17.50 9.63 3.09
N ALA A 452 17.75 8.43 3.64
CA ALA A 452 19.09 7.85 3.68
C ALA A 452 19.39 6.94 2.47
N LEU A 453 18.37 6.28 1.91
CA LEU A 453 18.58 5.31 0.84
C LEU A 453 19.27 5.90 -0.40
N PRO A 454 18.97 7.12 -0.88
CA PRO A 454 19.66 7.67 -2.05
C PRO A 454 21.18 7.69 -1.93
N GLY A 455 21.70 8.15 -0.79
CA GLY A 455 23.15 8.16 -0.53
C GLY A 455 23.76 6.75 -0.44
N VAL A 456 23.01 5.79 0.11
CA VAL A 456 23.45 4.37 0.11
C VAL A 456 23.51 3.82 -1.32
N ILE A 457 22.55 4.18 -2.17
CA ILE A 457 22.56 3.77 -3.58
C ILE A 457 23.74 4.40 -4.32
N ASP A 458 24.03 5.69 -4.10
CA ASP A 458 25.19 6.36 -4.70
C ASP A 458 26.50 5.62 -4.39
N GLU A 459 26.71 5.22 -3.14
CA GLU A 459 27.88 4.45 -2.71
C GLU A 459 27.90 3.05 -3.35
N LEU A 460 26.76 2.35 -3.38
CA LEU A 460 26.65 1.01 -3.95
C LEU A 460 26.86 1.04 -5.48
N GLU A 461 26.39 2.05 -6.19
CA GLU A 461 26.63 2.22 -7.64
C GLU A 461 28.13 2.25 -7.96
N VAL A 462 28.94 2.92 -7.12
CA VAL A 462 30.40 2.96 -7.27
C VAL A 462 31.02 1.58 -7.07
N GLU A 463 30.60 0.83 -6.04
CA GLU A 463 31.15 -0.50 -5.77
C GLU A 463 30.73 -1.53 -6.82
N ILE A 464 29.47 -1.50 -7.26
CA ILE A 464 28.94 -2.36 -8.33
C ILE A 464 29.69 -2.11 -9.64
N ALA A 465 30.02 -0.85 -9.95
CA ALA A 465 30.82 -0.51 -11.12
C ALA A 465 32.23 -1.10 -11.08
N LYS A 466 32.89 -1.08 -9.92
CA LYS A 466 34.21 -1.72 -9.73
C LYS A 466 34.18 -3.25 -9.93
N LEU A 467 33.03 -3.87 -9.63
CA LEU A 467 32.82 -5.31 -9.77
C LEU A 467 32.34 -5.74 -11.15
N GLY A 468 32.01 -4.78 -12.04
CA GLY A 468 31.49 -5.07 -13.38
C GLY A 468 30.03 -5.58 -13.38
N LEU A 469 29.25 -5.27 -12.34
CA LEU A 469 27.88 -5.77 -12.13
C LEU A 469 26.79 -4.74 -12.46
N GLN A 470 27.10 -3.70 -13.27
CA GLN A 470 26.15 -2.62 -13.58
C GLN A 470 24.92 -3.09 -14.38
N SER A 471 25.08 -4.20 -15.11
CA SER A 471 24.01 -4.82 -15.91
C SER A 471 23.17 -5.82 -15.12
N ASP A 472 23.56 -6.11 -13.89
CA ASP A 472 22.84 -7.05 -13.05
C ASP A 472 21.70 -6.35 -12.32
N LYS A 473 20.57 -7.04 -12.23
CA LYS A 473 19.39 -6.60 -11.52
C LYS A 473 19.58 -6.89 -10.03
N ILE A 474 19.99 -5.88 -9.28
CA ILE A 474 20.18 -5.97 -7.84
C ILE A 474 19.14 -5.08 -7.14
N ALA A 475 18.24 -5.69 -6.37
CA ALA A 475 17.22 -4.97 -5.62
C ALA A 475 17.71 -4.58 -4.23
N VAL A 476 17.42 -3.33 -3.81
CA VAL A 476 17.79 -2.82 -2.47
C VAL A 476 16.58 -2.25 -1.76
N HIS A 477 16.16 -2.85 -0.66
CA HIS A 477 15.01 -2.37 0.10
C HIS A 477 15.41 -1.91 1.51
N MET A 478 14.97 -0.71 1.90
CA MET A 478 15.33 -0.13 3.20
C MET A 478 14.10 0.19 4.05
N THR A 479 14.17 -0.18 5.33
CA THR A 479 13.13 0.18 6.31
C THR A 479 13.72 0.75 7.59
N GLY A 480 13.10 1.80 8.13
CA GLY A 480 13.53 2.44 9.38
C GLY A 480 13.20 1.65 10.65
N CYS A 481 12.55 0.48 10.54
CA CYS A 481 12.26 -0.42 11.68
C CYS A 481 11.84 -1.81 11.18
N PRO A 482 11.80 -2.84 12.04
CA PRO A 482 11.43 -4.22 11.68
C PRO A 482 9.97 -4.44 11.26
N ASN A 483 9.12 -3.41 11.19
CA ASN A 483 7.77 -3.53 10.62
C ASN A 483 7.76 -3.88 9.11
N GLY A 484 8.91 -3.77 8.42
CA GLY A 484 9.13 -4.30 7.09
C GLY A 484 8.23 -3.66 6.01
N CYS A 485 7.99 -2.34 6.07
CA CYS A 485 7.03 -1.67 5.17
C CYS A 485 7.48 -1.67 3.71
N ALA A 486 8.79 -1.66 3.44
CA ALA A 486 9.38 -1.79 2.11
C ALA A 486 9.85 -3.22 1.80
N ARG A 487 9.30 -4.23 2.45
CA ARG A 487 9.60 -5.66 2.20
C ARG A 487 11.10 -6.00 2.22
N PRO A 488 11.85 -5.67 3.29
CA PRO A 488 13.31 -5.69 3.28
C PRO A 488 13.93 -7.10 3.33
N TYR A 489 13.11 -8.14 3.35
CA TYR A 489 13.59 -9.52 3.40
C TYR A 489 13.50 -10.23 2.04
N THR A 490 12.89 -9.60 1.03
CA THR A 490 12.74 -10.19 -0.31
C THR A 490 13.80 -9.75 -1.32
N PRO A 491 14.43 -8.56 -1.24
CA PRO A 491 15.43 -8.13 -2.22
C PRO A 491 16.78 -8.82 -2.02
N ASP A 492 17.68 -8.63 -2.97
CA ASP A 492 19.06 -9.09 -2.87
C ASP A 492 19.76 -8.50 -1.64
N ILE A 493 19.52 -7.21 -1.35
CA ILE A 493 20.04 -6.48 -0.20
C ILE A 493 18.88 -5.81 0.55
N GLY A 494 18.68 -6.23 1.80
CA GLY A 494 17.69 -5.66 2.70
C GLY A 494 18.31 -4.91 3.87
N LEU A 495 17.88 -3.67 4.13
CA LEU A 495 18.36 -2.85 5.25
C LEU A 495 17.22 -2.62 6.24
N VAL A 496 17.36 -3.11 7.47
CA VAL A 496 16.34 -3.04 8.52
C VAL A 496 16.86 -2.25 9.71
N GLY A 497 16.22 -1.13 10.03
CA GLY A 497 16.55 -0.28 11.15
C GLY A 497 16.55 -1.02 12.48
N LYS A 498 17.69 -1.00 13.21
CA LYS A 498 17.92 -1.65 14.50
C LYS A 498 18.08 -0.65 15.63
N ALA A 499 18.80 0.43 15.40
CA ALA A 499 18.99 1.56 16.31
C ALA A 499 19.23 2.83 15.49
N ALA A 500 19.32 3.99 16.12
CA ALA A 500 19.60 5.27 15.43
C ALA A 500 20.90 5.15 14.60
N GLY A 501 20.80 5.37 13.28
CA GLY A 501 21.90 5.25 12.33
C GLY A 501 22.45 3.83 12.13
N LYS A 502 21.77 2.79 12.66
CA LYS A 502 22.24 1.39 12.55
C LYS A 502 21.17 0.50 11.93
N TYR A 503 21.62 -0.38 11.03
CA TYR A 503 20.78 -1.33 10.30
C TYR A 503 21.30 -2.77 10.46
N THR A 504 20.37 -3.71 10.42
CA THR A 504 20.72 -5.11 10.12
C THR A 504 20.63 -5.27 8.62
N VAL A 505 21.67 -5.84 8.03
CA VAL A 505 21.74 -6.15 6.59
C VAL A 505 21.32 -7.60 6.38
N PHE A 506 20.45 -7.81 5.40
CA PHE A 506 20.03 -9.13 4.92
C PHE A 506 20.45 -9.25 3.47
N VAL A 507 20.98 -10.40 3.04
CA VAL A 507 21.44 -10.63 1.67
C VAL A 507 20.95 -11.98 1.13
N GLY A 508 20.65 -12.07 -0.18
CA GLY A 508 20.29 -13.31 -0.87
C GLY A 508 18.79 -13.61 -0.92
N GLY A 509 17.91 -12.62 -0.73
CA GLY A 509 16.51 -12.69 -1.17
C GLY A 509 16.44 -12.71 -2.69
N ASN A 510 15.31 -13.12 -3.25
CA ASN A 510 15.06 -13.05 -4.67
C ASN A 510 13.54 -13.01 -4.93
N PRO A 511 12.98 -11.84 -5.29
CA PRO A 511 11.56 -11.69 -5.56
C PRO A 511 11.10 -12.38 -6.85
N GLU A 512 12.02 -12.63 -7.78
CA GLU A 512 11.72 -13.32 -9.06
C GLU A 512 11.30 -14.78 -8.87
N ILE A 513 11.76 -15.40 -7.80
CA ILE A 513 11.41 -16.79 -7.46
C ILE A 513 10.76 -16.90 -6.07
N GLY A 514 10.24 -15.80 -5.54
CA GLY A 514 9.54 -15.79 -4.25
C GLY A 514 10.41 -16.20 -3.06
N ARG A 515 11.72 -15.94 -3.07
CA ARG A 515 12.65 -16.24 -1.97
C ARG A 515 12.83 -15.03 -1.05
N ALA A 516 12.93 -15.27 0.25
CA ALA A 516 13.20 -14.24 1.25
C ALA A 516 14.09 -14.77 2.39
N HIS A 517 14.65 -13.85 3.16
CA HIS A 517 15.35 -14.12 4.42
C HIS A 517 14.35 -14.25 5.57
N VAL A 518 13.71 -15.39 5.73
CA VAL A 518 12.66 -15.66 6.74
C VAL A 518 12.90 -16.96 7.49
#